data_c9f40d0deef6e6a81c4a13ca1dacf519
#
_entry.id   c9f40d0deef6e6a81c4a13ca1dacf519
#
_cell.length_a   1.000
_cell.length_b   1.000
_cell.length_c   1.000
_cell.angle_alpha   90.00
_cell.angle_beta   90.00
_cell.angle_gamma   90.00
#
_symmetry.space_group_name_H-M   'P 1'
#
loop_
_entity.id
_entity.type
_entity.pdbx_description
1 polymer ?
#
loop_
_entity_poly.entity_id
_entity_poly.type
_entity_poly.pdbx_seq_one_letter_code
_entity_poly.pdbx_strand_id
1 'polypeptide(L)'
;HAQFRRQRQMCIRDSYLTVHKYNSMQFIGTSIKAFLIKYPLEVIKYILKKTGLFTSTIAEAGAFIKSSDSKEIPDIQLHFAPAMVVDHGRTQIWGHGFSCHSCLLRPKSRGTVTLKSADPLEDPLIDPKFLSHPDDMKDMIEGYKKMMQILNTEPVNKYIKQHCQRPIDINDDADIEKAIRESAD
;
A
#
# COMPACT_ATOMS: atom_id res chain seq x y z
N HIS A 1 -26.51 -0.53 -5.99
CA HIS A 1 -25.55 0.60 -5.79
C HIS A 1 -24.58 0.37 -4.63
N ALA A 2 -24.92 -0.40 -3.58
CA ALA A 2 -24.04 -0.70 -2.44
C ALA A 2 -22.86 -1.63 -2.79
N GLN A 3 -23.02 -2.54 -3.77
CA GLN A 3 -21.95 -3.48 -4.18
C GLN A 3 -20.75 -2.80 -4.86
N PHE A 4 -20.95 -1.73 -5.62
CA PHE A 4 -19.87 -1.02 -6.33
C PHE A 4 -18.97 -0.21 -5.37
N ARG A 5 -19.51 0.32 -4.27
CA ARG A 5 -18.72 1.01 -3.25
C ARG A 5 -17.86 0.06 -2.40
N ARG A 6 -18.31 -1.18 -2.23
CA ARG A 6 -17.60 -2.20 -1.43
C ARG A 6 -16.26 -2.61 -2.06
N GLN A 7 -16.20 -2.78 -3.39
CA GLN A 7 -14.94 -3.15 -4.05
C GLN A 7 -13.85 -2.08 -3.93
N ARG A 8 -14.19 -0.80 -3.95
CA ARG A 8 -13.21 0.29 -3.81
C ARG A 8 -12.65 0.43 -2.39
N GLN A 9 -13.44 0.12 -1.37
CA GLN A 9 -12.98 0.19 0.02
C GLN A 9 -12.13 -1.03 0.42
N MET A 10 -12.38 -2.20 -0.16
CA MET A 10 -11.59 -3.40 0.12
C MET A 10 -10.16 -3.32 -0.42
N CYS A 11 -9.93 -2.67 -1.57
CA CYS A 11 -8.58 -2.46 -2.10
C CYS A 11 -7.68 -1.58 -1.22
N ILE A 12 -8.23 -0.84 -0.27
CA ILE A 12 -7.47 0.08 0.58
C ILE A 12 -7.12 -0.57 1.93
N ARG A 13 -7.87 -1.56 2.38
CA ARG A 13 -7.73 -2.15 3.73
C ARG A 13 -7.16 -3.56 3.76
N ASP A 14 -7.31 -4.33 2.69
CA ASP A 14 -6.68 -5.66 2.54
C ASP A 14 -5.30 -5.55 1.88
N SER A 15 -4.55 -4.49 2.18
CA SER A 15 -3.26 -4.27 1.55
C SER A 15 -2.14 -4.38 2.58
N TYR A 16 -1.15 -5.19 2.26
CA TYR A 16 0.10 -5.20 2.99
C TYR A 16 1.05 -4.15 2.43
N LEU A 17 1.59 -3.32 3.32
CA LEU A 17 2.49 -2.23 3.01
C LEU A 17 3.92 -2.60 3.40
N THR A 18 4.87 -2.52 2.48
CA THR A 18 6.28 -2.49 2.82
C THR A 18 6.82 -1.08 2.66
N VAL A 19 7.50 -0.59 3.69
CA VAL A 19 8.09 0.73 3.70
C VAL A 19 9.61 0.60 3.78
N HIS A 20 10.29 1.20 2.81
CA HIS A 20 11.74 1.13 2.70
C HIS A 20 12.37 2.52 2.85
N LYS A 21 13.28 2.66 3.79
CA LYS A 21 14.02 3.90 4.02
C LYS A 21 15.22 3.98 3.09
N TYR A 22 15.41 5.13 2.45
CA TYR A 22 16.54 5.42 1.61
C TYR A 22 17.14 6.81 1.89
N ASN A 23 18.47 6.92 1.88
CA ASN A 23 19.16 8.17 2.21
C ASN A 23 19.31 9.15 1.03
N SER A 24 18.53 9.00 -0.02
CA SER A 24 18.58 9.89 -1.18
C SER A 24 17.37 10.81 -1.22
N MET A 25 17.60 12.07 -1.54
CA MET A 25 16.52 13.02 -1.82
C MET A 25 15.78 12.74 -3.14
N GLN A 26 16.07 11.63 -3.84
CA GLN A 26 15.31 11.22 -5.03
C GLN A 26 13.86 10.87 -4.67
N PHE A 27 13.65 10.22 -3.52
CA PHE A 27 12.32 9.91 -3.02
C PHE A 27 11.70 11.09 -2.26
N ILE A 28 10.37 11.11 -2.20
CA ILE A 28 9.63 12.06 -1.39
C ILE A 28 9.86 11.71 0.08
N GLY A 29 10.17 12.70 0.89
CA GLY A 29 10.38 12.46 2.32
C GLY A 29 10.66 13.72 3.10
N THR A 30 10.74 13.56 4.40
CA THR A 30 10.89 14.65 5.37
C THR A 30 12.33 14.73 5.84
N SER A 31 13.01 15.79 5.46
CA SER A 31 14.32 16.16 5.99
C SER A 31 14.50 17.68 5.93
N ILE A 32 15.35 18.23 6.80
CA ILE A 32 15.64 19.67 6.81
C ILE A 32 16.16 20.12 5.44
N LYS A 33 17.02 19.34 4.80
CA LYS A 33 17.52 19.63 3.45
C LYS A 33 16.41 19.62 2.40
N ALA A 34 15.44 18.73 2.49
CA ALA A 34 14.30 18.69 1.58
C ALA A 34 13.44 19.95 1.74
N PHE A 35 13.14 20.36 2.97
CA PHE A 35 12.34 21.55 3.24
C PHE A 35 13.03 22.84 2.82
N LEU A 36 14.34 22.97 3.05
CA LEU A 36 15.06 24.20 2.77
C LEU A 36 15.48 24.33 1.30
N ILE A 37 15.74 23.23 0.61
CA ILE A 37 16.33 23.27 -0.74
C ILE A 37 15.40 22.60 -1.76
N LYS A 38 15.06 21.33 -1.59
CA LYS A 38 14.35 20.56 -2.60
C LYS A 38 12.95 21.11 -2.86
N TYR A 39 12.13 21.28 -1.84
CA TYR A 39 10.74 21.70 -2.03
C TYR A 39 10.60 23.12 -2.56
N PRO A 40 11.34 24.13 -2.11
CA PRO A 40 11.31 25.45 -2.75
C PRO A 40 11.69 25.42 -4.23
N LEU A 41 12.73 24.66 -4.60
CA LEU A 41 13.13 24.51 -6.00
C LEU A 41 12.05 23.80 -6.85
N GLU A 42 11.40 22.76 -6.29
CA GLU A 42 10.31 22.07 -6.99
C GLU A 42 9.05 22.96 -7.12
N VAL A 43 8.76 23.84 -6.16
CA VAL A 43 7.70 24.86 -6.28
C VAL A 43 8.01 25.82 -7.44
N ILE A 44 9.22 26.36 -7.49
CA ILE A 44 9.65 27.26 -8.58
C ILE A 44 9.54 26.53 -9.93
N LYS A 45 10.03 25.30 -10.01
CA LYS A 45 9.97 24.47 -11.20
C LYS A 45 8.52 24.21 -11.65
N TYR A 46 7.62 23.94 -10.70
CA TYR A 46 6.19 23.78 -10.99
C TYR A 46 5.56 25.05 -11.53
N ILE A 47 5.84 26.21 -10.91
CA ILE A 47 5.28 27.50 -11.34
C ILE A 47 5.76 27.84 -12.75
N LEU A 48 7.06 27.71 -13.03
CA LEU A 48 7.65 28.13 -14.30
C LEU A 48 7.44 27.13 -15.43
N LYS A 49 7.50 25.83 -15.15
CA LYS A 49 7.53 24.77 -16.18
C LYS A 49 6.37 23.79 -16.11
N LYS A 50 5.52 23.86 -15.07
CA LYS A 50 4.44 22.90 -14.80
C LYS A 50 4.92 21.44 -14.78
N THR A 51 6.13 21.20 -14.26
CA THR A 51 6.77 19.87 -14.15
C THR A 51 7.33 19.66 -12.75
N GLY A 52 7.74 18.43 -12.43
CA GLY A 52 8.41 18.08 -11.18
C GLY A 52 7.49 17.46 -10.15
N LEU A 53 7.93 17.45 -8.90
CA LEU A 53 7.30 16.72 -7.80
C LEU A 53 5.81 17.04 -7.62
N PHE A 54 5.43 18.31 -7.78
CA PHE A 54 4.03 18.74 -7.59
C PHE A 54 3.09 18.38 -8.74
N THR A 55 3.58 17.69 -9.77
CA THR A 55 2.75 17.07 -10.81
C THR A 55 2.49 15.59 -10.57
N SER A 56 3.14 15.00 -9.56
CA SER A 56 3.00 13.59 -9.22
C SER A 56 1.70 13.33 -8.44
N THR A 57 1.06 12.21 -8.74
CA THR A 57 -0.08 11.68 -7.97
C THR A 57 0.35 10.82 -6.77
N ILE A 58 1.64 10.79 -6.46
CA ILE A 58 2.31 9.98 -5.44
C ILE A 58 2.38 8.49 -5.83
N ALA A 59 1.29 7.84 -6.19
CA ALA A 59 1.30 6.45 -6.67
C ALA A 59 1.61 6.42 -8.17
N GLU A 60 2.90 6.46 -8.53
CA GLU A 60 3.34 6.65 -9.92
C GLU A 60 3.47 5.35 -10.70
N ALA A 61 3.61 4.22 -10.03
CA ALA A 61 3.76 2.92 -10.67
C ALA A 61 2.90 1.86 -9.96
N GLY A 62 2.55 0.84 -10.72
CA GLY A 62 1.80 -0.28 -10.21
C GLY A 62 1.83 -1.46 -11.16
N ALA A 63 1.35 -2.60 -10.70
CA ALA A 63 1.24 -3.80 -11.50
C ALA A 63 -0.02 -4.58 -11.14
N PHE A 64 -0.55 -5.32 -12.09
CA PHE A 64 -1.57 -6.32 -11.88
C PHE A 64 -0.95 -7.69 -12.11
N ILE A 65 -0.90 -8.51 -11.07
CA ILE A 65 -0.26 -9.82 -11.10
C ILE A 65 -1.22 -10.91 -10.66
N LYS A 66 -0.90 -12.15 -10.95
CA LYS A 66 -1.64 -13.32 -10.49
C LYS A 66 -1.01 -13.85 -9.21
N SER A 67 -1.80 -14.16 -8.19
CA SER A 67 -1.31 -14.85 -6.99
C SER A 67 -0.77 -16.24 -7.32
N SER A 68 -1.41 -16.92 -8.28
CA SER A 68 -1.04 -18.25 -8.76
C SER A 68 -1.18 -18.33 -10.29
N ASP A 69 -0.37 -19.18 -10.93
CA ASP A 69 -0.45 -19.41 -12.38
C ASP A 69 -1.76 -20.05 -12.81
N SER A 70 -2.49 -20.70 -11.90
CA SER A 70 -3.83 -21.25 -12.14
C SER A 70 -4.92 -20.20 -12.30
N LYS A 71 -4.68 -18.94 -11.94
CA LYS A 71 -5.64 -17.85 -12.11
C LYS A 71 -5.69 -17.43 -13.57
N GLU A 72 -6.89 -17.26 -14.12
CA GLU A 72 -7.06 -16.78 -15.51
C GLU A 72 -6.71 -15.30 -15.65
N ILE A 73 -7.07 -14.50 -14.65
CA ILE A 73 -6.92 -13.04 -14.63
C ILE A 73 -6.16 -12.60 -13.39
N PRO A 74 -5.47 -11.44 -13.45
CA PRO A 74 -4.81 -10.87 -12.28
C PRO A 74 -5.79 -10.66 -11.13
N ASP A 75 -5.36 -11.05 -9.93
CA ASP A 75 -6.13 -10.96 -8.69
C ASP A 75 -5.42 -10.15 -7.60
N ILE A 76 -4.17 -9.78 -7.84
CA ILE A 76 -3.37 -8.90 -6.97
C ILE A 76 -3.01 -7.64 -7.72
N GLN A 77 -3.16 -6.49 -7.07
CA GLN A 77 -2.67 -5.20 -7.53
C GLN A 77 -1.52 -4.73 -6.64
N LEU A 78 -0.45 -4.29 -7.26
CA LEU A 78 0.66 -3.63 -6.59
C LEU A 78 0.58 -2.13 -6.82
N HIS A 79 0.79 -1.34 -5.77
CA HIS A 79 0.92 0.11 -5.83
C HIS A 79 2.30 0.50 -5.33
N PHE A 80 3.06 1.21 -6.15
CA PHE A 80 4.35 1.75 -5.78
C PHE A 80 4.24 3.27 -5.60
N ALA A 81 4.64 3.76 -4.43
CA ALA A 81 4.70 5.17 -4.11
C ALA A 81 6.14 5.57 -3.75
N PRO A 82 6.74 6.58 -4.43
CA PRO A 82 8.08 7.08 -4.10
C PRO A 82 8.08 7.93 -2.81
N ALA A 83 7.29 7.55 -1.84
CA ALA A 83 7.14 8.15 -0.53
C ALA A 83 6.90 7.08 0.53
N MET A 84 7.31 7.35 1.75
CA MET A 84 6.98 6.49 2.90
C MET A 84 5.57 6.81 3.38
N VAL A 85 4.61 5.96 3.03
CA VAL A 85 3.20 6.09 3.42
C VAL A 85 2.88 4.98 4.42
N VAL A 86 2.56 5.35 5.65
CA VAL A 86 2.15 4.43 6.72
C VAL A 86 0.84 4.94 7.29
N ASP A 87 -0.04 4.03 7.69
CA ASP A 87 -1.34 4.35 8.29
C ASP A 87 -2.10 5.42 7.47
N HIS A 88 -2.26 5.17 6.17
CA HIS A 88 -2.94 6.09 5.24
C HIS A 88 -2.39 7.54 5.26
N GLY A 89 -1.10 7.70 5.62
CA GLY A 89 -0.47 9.01 5.74
C GLY A 89 -0.74 9.75 7.06
N ARG A 90 -1.40 9.10 8.02
CA ARG A 90 -1.63 9.67 9.36
C ARG A 90 -0.36 9.64 10.20
N THR A 91 0.46 8.61 10.02
CA THR A 91 1.75 8.48 10.70
C THR A 91 2.87 8.99 9.81
N GLN A 92 3.60 9.99 10.28
CA GLN A 92 4.71 10.59 9.54
C GLN A 92 6.03 9.95 9.94
N ILE A 93 6.73 9.39 8.95
CA ILE A 93 8.08 8.83 9.13
C ILE A 93 9.11 9.83 8.62
N TRP A 94 10.10 10.16 9.46
CA TRP A 94 11.20 11.02 9.07
C TRP A 94 12.19 10.29 8.16
N GLY A 95 12.58 10.94 7.08
CA GLY A 95 13.53 10.42 6.11
C GLY A 95 12.98 10.39 4.69
N HIS A 96 13.68 9.71 3.81
CA HIS A 96 13.30 9.49 2.42
C HIS A 96 13.16 8.01 2.16
N GLY A 97 12.19 7.62 1.35
CA GLY A 97 11.97 6.23 1.03
C GLY A 97 10.81 6.04 0.09
N PHE A 98 10.42 4.82 -0.11
CA PHE A 98 9.28 4.41 -0.92
C PHE A 98 8.46 3.37 -0.18
N SER A 99 7.25 3.17 -0.64
CA SER A 99 6.36 2.12 -0.17
C SER A 99 5.77 1.35 -1.35
N CYS A 100 5.53 0.08 -1.13
CA CYS A 100 4.83 -0.78 -2.06
C CYS A 100 3.69 -1.49 -1.33
N HIS A 101 2.50 -1.44 -1.90
CA HIS A 101 1.30 -2.08 -1.36
C HIS A 101 0.90 -3.24 -2.26
N SER A 102 0.47 -4.34 -1.65
CA SER A 102 -0.15 -5.48 -2.31
C SER A 102 -1.61 -5.55 -1.91
N CYS A 103 -2.52 -5.50 -2.87
CA CYS A 103 -3.97 -5.47 -2.64
C CYS A 103 -4.64 -6.64 -3.34
N LEU A 104 -5.55 -7.35 -2.64
CA LEU A 104 -6.39 -8.38 -3.24
C LEU A 104 -7.56 -7.73 -3.99
N LEU A 105 -7.67 -8.04 -5.28
CA LEU A 105 -8.70 -7.45 -6.16
C LEU A 105 -10.06 -8.16 -6.10
N ARG A 106 -10.07 -9.45 -5.77
CA ARG A 106 -11.25 -10.32 -5.86
C ARG A 106 -11.47 -11.12 -4.59
N PRO A 107 -11.62 -10.48 -3.43
CA PRO A 107 -11.82 -11.20 -2.18
C PRO A 107 -13.13 -11.97 -2.20
N LYS A 108 -13.12 -13.13 -1.56
CA LYS A 108 -14.29 -13.96 -1.28
C LYS A 108 -15.00 -13.59 0.02
N SER A 109 -14.27 -12.98 0.94
CA SER A 109 -14.82 -12.43 2.19
C SER A 109 -15.98 -11.48 1.93
N ARG A 110 -17.02 -11.55 2.77
CA ARG A 110 -18.22 -10.69 2.67
C ARG A 110 -18.51 -10.10 4.02
N GLY A 111 -18.62 -8.79 4.05
CA GLY A 111 -19.03 -8.03 5.23
C GLY A 111 -20.50 -7.60 5.19
N THR A 112 -20.90 -6.88 6.20
CA THR A 112 -22.25 -6.35 6.36
C THR A 112 -22.22 -4.85 6.63
N VAL A 113 -23.26 -4.16 6.18
CA VAL A 113 -23.57 -2.79 6.57
C VAL A 113 -25.01 -2.79 7.05
N THR A 114 -25.23 -2.44 8.30
CA THR A 114 -26.55 -2.44 8.94
C THR A 114 -26.82 -1.10 9.61
N LEU A 115 -28.08 -0.79 9.82
CA LEU A 115 -28.46 0.38 10.61
C LEU A 115 -28.17 0.07 12.09
N LYS A 116 -27.61 1.04 12.79
CA LYS A 116 -27.39 0.94 14.24
C LYS A 116 -28.67 1.23 15.02
N SER A 117 -29.49 2.17 14.52
CA SER A 117 -30.79 2.52 15.08
C SER A 117 -31.76 3.04 14.01
N ALA A 118 -32.93 3.51 14.42
CA ALA A 118 -33.90 4.15 13.53
C ALA A 118 -33.58 5.65 13.28
N ASP A 119 -32.61 6.21 13.97
CA ASP A 119 -32.16 7.59 13.76
C ASP A 119 -31.37 7.71 12.47
N PRO A 120 -31.81 8.50 11.45
CA PRO A 120 -31.13 8.64 10.17
C PRO A 120 -29.80 9.39 10.28
N LEU A 121 -29.52 10.08 11.38
CA LEU A 121 -28.27 10.80 11.62
C LEU A 121 -27.21 9.94 12.30
N GLU A 122 -27.58 8.74 12.79
CA GLU A 122 -26.65 7.84 13.42
C GLU A 122 -25.85 7.03 12.38
N ASP A 123 -24.53 6.95 12.58
CA ASP A 123 -23.64 6.23 11.68
C ASP A 123 -23.99 4.74 11.58
N PRO A 124 -23.96 4.14 10.38
CA PRO A 124 -24.26 2.73 10.21
C PRO A 124 -23.17 1.85 10.82
N LEU A 125 -23.54 0.65 11.26
CA LEU A 125 -22.61 -0.39 11.64
C LEU A 125 -22.00 -0.99 10.37
N ILE A 126 -20.68 -0.87 10.24
CA ILE A 126 -19.90 -1.39 9.10
C ILE A 126 -18.97 -2.48 9.62
N ASP A 127 -19.24 -3.72 9.24
CA ASP A 127 -18.37 -4.86 9.51
C ASP A 127 -17.89 -5.44 8.17
N PRO A 128 -16.67 -5.10 7.71
CA PRO A 128 -16.17 -5.55 6.42
C PRO A 128 -15.78 -7.04 6.41
N LYS A 129 -15.50 -7.65 7.55
CA LYS A 129 -15.01 -9.03 7.71
C LYS A 129 -13.84 -9.36 6.78
N PHE A 130 -12.83 -8.46 6.76
CA PHE A 130 -11.65 -8.65 5.94
C PHE A 130 -10.96 -9.98 6.28
N LEU A 131 -10.43 -10.62 5.26
CA LEU A 131 -9.67 -11.86 5.38
C LEU A 131 -10.39 -12.98 6.16
N SER A 132 -11.73 -12.93 6.21
CA SER A 132 -12.54 -13.97 6.88
C SER A 132 -12.61 -15.27 6.07
N HIS A 133 -12.38 -15.20 4.75
CA HIS A 133 -12.29 -16.37 3.90
C HIS A 133 -10.82 -16.84 3.79
N PRO A 134 -10.53 -18.15 4.01
CA PRO A 134 -9.13 -18.63 4.03
C PRO A 134 -8.40 -18.44 2.70
N ASP A 135 -9.11 -18.50 1.57
CA ASP A 135 -8.50 -18.28 0.26
C ASP A 135 -7.98 -16.85 0.09
N ASP A 136 -8.64 -15.87 0.70
CA ASP A 136 -8.21 -14.46 0.63
C ASP A 136 -6.84 -14.27 1.31
N MET A 137 -6.65 -14.91 2.46
CA MET A 137 -5.36 -14.89 3.15
C MET A 137 -4.28 -15.60 2.34
N LYS A 138 -4.60 -16.76 1.76
CA LYS A 138 -3.66 -17.50 0.90
C LYS A 138 -3.23 -16.66 -0.31
N ASP A 139 -4.18 -16.05 -1.01
CA ASP A 139 -3.89 -15.21 -2.18
C ASP A 139 -3.08 -13.96 -1.78
N MET A 140 -3.33 -13.38 -0.59
CA MET A 140 -2.55 -12.27 -0.04
C MET A 140 -1.11 -12.65 0.30
N ILE A 141 -0.88 -13.81 0.90
CA ILE A 141 0.47 -14.34 1.21
C ILE A 141 1.27 -14.50 -0.08
N GLU A 142 0.68 -15.10 -1.12
CA GLU A 142 1.34 -15.25 -2.41
C GLU A 142 1.59 -13.90 -3.10
N GLY A 143 0.64 -12.98 -3.01
CA GLY A 143 0.81 -11.60 -3.49
C GLY A 143 1.97 -10.88 -2.80
N TYR A 144 2.10 -11.03 -1.48
CA TYR A 144 3.22 -10.50 -0.71
C TYR A 144 4.56 -11.08 -1.15
N LYS A 145 4.66 -12.41 -1.29
CA LYS A 145 5.90 -13.06 -1.74
C LYS A 145 6.33 -12.56 -3.11
N LYS A 146 5.40 -12.46 -4.08
CA LYS A 146 5.69 -11.94 -5.41
C LYS A 146 6.10 -10.47 -5.38
N MET A 147 5.46 -9.64 -4.56
CA MET A 147 5.86 -8.25 -4.35
C MET A 147 7.31 -8.17 -3.84
N MET A 148 7.67 -8.96 -2.84
CA MET A 148 9.02 -8.98 -2.29
C MET A 148 10.06 -9.50 -3.29
N GLN A 149 9.70 -10.47 -4.14
CA GLN A 149 10.56 -10.89 -5.24
C GLN A 149 10.87 -9.74 -6.20
N ILE A 150 9.85 -8.97 -6.60
CA ILE A 150 10.03 -7.79 -7.47
C ILE A 150 10.92 -6.75 -6.79
N LEU A 151 10.68 -6.43 -5.53
CA LEU A 151 11.46 -5.43 -4.80
C LEU A 151 12.91 -5.85 -4.58
N ASN A 152 13.18 -7.15 -4.47
CA ASN A 152 14.54 -7.70 -4.30
C ASN A 152 15.32 -7.87 -5.61
N THR A 153 14.72 -7.54 -6.77
CA THR A 153 15.42 -7.56 -8.05
C THR A 153 16.07 -6.21 -8.37
N GLU A 154 17.16 -6.25 -9.15
CA GLU A 154 17.72 -5.04 -9.74
C GLU A 154 16.76 -4.46 -10.82
N PRO A 155 16.61 -3.15 -10.90
CA PRO A 155 17.40 -2.11 -10.21
C PRO A 155 16.79 -1.62 -8.87
N VAL A 156 15.67 -2.19 -8.39
CA VAL A 156 14.95 -1.69 -7.21
C VAL A 156 15.73 -1.97 -5.93
N ASN A 157 16.29 -3.17 -5.80
CA ASN A 157 17.00 -3.63 -4.60
C ASN A 157 18.11 -2.68 -4.14
N LYS A 158 18.86 -2.06 -5.08
CA LYS A 158 19.92 -1.09 -4.73
C LYS A 158 19.42 0.13 -3.96
N TYR A 159 18.11 0.42 -4.00
CA TYR A 159 17.51 1.52 -3.27
C TYR A 159 17.00 1.14 -1.89
N ILE A 160 17.01 -0.16 -1.54
CA ILE A 160 16.56 -0.65 -0.23
C ILE A 160 17.76 -0.63 0.72
N LYS A 161 17.74 0.24 1.74
CA LYS A 161 18.74 0.27 2.81
C LYS A 161 18.23 -0.34 4.10
N GLN A 162 16.97 -0.11 4.43
CA GLN A 162 16.36 -0.55 5.67
C GLN A 162 14.86 -0.68 5.48
N HIS A 163 14.30 -1.76 5.99
CA HIS A 163 12.86 -1.89 6.17
C HIS A 163 12.41 -1.04 7.36
N CYS A 164 11.34 -0.27 7.19
CA CYS A 164 10.77 0.52 8.29
C CYS A 164 9.85 -0.32 9.18
N GLN A 165 9.42 -1.45 8.69
CA GLN A 165 8.63 -2.43 9.44
C GLN A 165 9.55 -3.53 9.98
N ARG A 166 9.02 -4.36 10.88
CA ARG A 166 9.77 -5.51 11.39
C ARG A 166 10.21 -6.42 10.24
N PRO A 167 11.36 -7.05 10.34
CA PRO A 167 11.75 -8.09 9.38
C PRO A 167 10.70 -9.21 9.38
N ILE A 168 10.34 -9.67 8.18
CA ILE A 168 9.38 -10.75 7.97
C ILE A 168 10.12 -11.86 7.23
N ASP A 169 10.04 -13.09 7.74
CA ASP A 169 10.58 -14.22 7.00
C ASP A 169 9.65 -14.58 5.84
N ILE A 170 10.14 -14.34 4.62
CA ILE A 170 9.39 -14.63 3.39
C ILE A 170 9.10 -16.14 3.20
N ASN A 171 9.81 -17.00 3.89
CA ASN A 171 9.62 -18.45 3.82
C ASN A 171 8.68 -18.98 4.92
N ASP A 172 8.28 -18.12 5.86
CA ASP A 172 7.33 -18.47 6.91
C ASP A 172 5.96 -17.82 6.64
N ASP A 173 5.02 -18.63 6.14
CA ASP A 173 3.67 -18.18 5.85
C ASP A 173 2.93 -17.67 7.10
N ALA A 174 3.22 -18.23 8.29
CA ALA A 174 2.60 -17.78 9.52
C ALA A 174 3.10 -16.39 9.94
N ASP A 175 4.37 -16.08 9.70
CA ASP A 175 4.92 -14.76 9.97
C ASP A 175 4.37 -13.71 8.98
N ILE A 176 4.21 -14.10 7.70
CA ILE A 176 3.57 -13.25 6.68
C ILE A 176 2.10 -13.02 7.04
N GLU A 177 1.34 -14.06 7.38
CA GLU A 177 -0.07 -13.94 7.79
C GLU A 177 -0.22 -12.99 8.98
N LYS A 178 0.61 -13.15 10.00
CA LYS A 178 0.62 -12.25 11.16
C LYS A 178 0.83 -10.80 10.75
N ALA A 179 1.80 -10.53 9.89
CA ALA A 179 2.10 -9.20 9.41
C ALA A 179 0.95 -8.59 8.59
N ILE A 180 0.30 -9.39 7.74
CA ILE A 180 -0.87 -8.97 6.97
C ILE A 180 -2.02 -8.60 7.93
N ARG A 181 -2.30 -9.41 8.95
CA ARG A 181 -3.37 -9.12 9.93
C ARG A 181 -3.08 -7.88 10.78
N GLU A 182 -1.83 -7.62 11.12
CA GLU A 182 -1.40 -6.41 11.84
C GLU A 182 -1.54 -5.13 11.00
N SER A 183 -1.56 -5.25 9.68
CA SER A 183 -1.62 -4.13 8.72
C SER A 183 -2.99 -3.95 8.06
N ALA A 184 -3.86 -4.96 8.14
CA ALA A 184 -5.21 -4.93 7.58
C ALA A 184 -6.18 -4.32 8.61
N ASP A 185 -6.31 -2.98 8.58
CA ASP A 185 -7.28 -2.21 9.38
C ASP A 185 -8.54 -1.84 8.57
#